data_e728555a7d8d28b0299df591d31a56b6
#
_entry.id   e728555a7d8d28b0299df591d31a56b6
#
_cell.length_a   1.000
_cell.length_b   1.000
_cell.length_c   1.000
_cell.angle_alpha   90.00
_cell.angle_beta   90.00
_cell.angle_gamma   90.00
#
_symmetry.space_group_name_H-M   'P 1'
#
loop_
_entity.id
_entity.type
_entity.pdbx_description
1 polymer ?
#
loop_
_entity_poly.entity_id
_entity_poly.type
_entity_poly.pdbx_seq_one_letter_code
_entity_poly.pdbx_strand_id
1 'polypeptide(L)'
;MRTFICIGIGILLSGILFTSCETEIDANAPEKDIWVVYGVLNPASEVQYVRISRGFLPEGDAAEFYASNDLSAKGLTVSLTGINTNIIGEEVDTLLTDADGVAFPNVTLYRFRTTSFQQLQGGRTYQLSITDPADENFELAASTRIPEEVRILSPRFIPGPGQTRCLQQLALEGPVEISFTRPDLVGGFELRAFLEVETQTGTETLQFGPTPLFNENVSCSGGNSSLCYQFSAERILESFQTDLSRLSGPFTYSVNEVTTCNQREEDLPAAVQLETTAVDTALTNYLRANRPLADDLNSVRPEYTNIQGDVLSFGVFGSVNSVRISVALSSCTEYLLGLNNTEKPEGCDE
;
A
#
# COMPACT_ATOMS: atom_id res chain seq x y z
N MET A 1 5.53 22.36 -80.14
CA MET A 1 6.42 22.93 -79.09
C MET A 1 5.70 23.18 -77.73
N ARG A 2 4.43 23.56 -77.69
CA ARG A 2 3.68 23.81 -76.43
C ARG A 2 3.43 22.52 -75.60
N THR A 3 3.26 21.38 -76.23
CA THR A 3 2.94 20.08 -75.51
C THR A 3 4.13 19.49 -74.73
N PHE A 4 5.35 19.70 -75.19
CA PHE A 4 6.57 19.26 -74.53
C PHE A 4 6.91 20.03 -73.27
N ILE A 5 6.52 21.32 -73.22
CA ILE A 5 6.77 22.19 -72.07
C ILE A 5 5.85 21.75 -70.84
N CYS A 6 4.60 21.39 -71.14
CA CYS A 6 3.69 20.97 -70.09
C CYS A 6 4.09 19.61 -69.42
N ILE A 7 4.68 18.71 -70.20
CA ILE A 7 5.15 17.41 -69.68
C ILE A 7 6.40 17.62 -68.82
N GLY A 8 7.30 18.50 -69.19
CA GLY A 8 8.50 18.83 -68.42
C GLY A 8 8.20 19.46 -67.05
N ILE A 9 7.22 20.34 -66.99
CA ILE A 9 6.78 21.00 -65.74
C ILE A 9 6.08 20.00 -64.81
N GLY A 10 5.28 19.04 -65.35
CA GLY A 10 4.62 18.01 -64.58
C GLY A 10 5.59 17.05 -63.87
N ILE A 11 6.69 16.70 -64.56
CA ILE A 11 7.74 15.81 -63.99
C ILE A 11 8.56 16.55 -62.93
N LEU A 12 8.83 17.86 -63.13
CA LEU A 12 9.54 18.67 -62.15
C LEU A 12 8.73 18.88 -60.84
N LEU A 13 7.41 19.10 -60.98
CA LEU A 13 6.52 19.24 -59.80
C LEU A 13 6.33 17.92 -59.03
N SER A 14 6.35 16.79 -59.73
CA SER A 14 6.21 15.48 -59.11
C SER A 14 7.47 15.08 -58.29
N GLY A 15 8.66 15.56 -58.67
CA GLY A 15 9.92 15.32 -57.94
C GLY A 15 10.03 16.04 -56.59
N ILE A 16 9.31 17.17 -56.43
CA ILE A 16 9.35 17.96 -55.18
C ILE A 16 8.44 17.39 -54.10
N LEU A 17 7.47 16.53 -54.44
CA LEU A 17 6.53 15.95 -53.49
C LEU A 17 7.08 14.72 -52.74
N PHE A 18 8.26 14.23 -53.12
CA PHE A 18 8.88 13.05 -52.47
C PHE A 18 10.05 13.39 -51.53
N THR A 19 10.36 14.68 -51.29
CA THR A 19 11.21 15.02 -50.16
C THR A 19 10.36 14.97 -48.88
N SER A 20 9.93 13.80 -48.48
CA SER A 20 9.56 13.51 -47.12
C SER A 20 10.82 13.77 -46.28
N CYS A 21 10.85 14.86 -45.56
CA CYS A 21 11.77 14.97 -44.43
C CYS A 21 11.42 13.82 -43.47
N GLU A 22 12.18 12.78 -43.51
CA GLU A 22 12.37 11.92 -42.33
C GLU A 22 13.06 12.82 -41.30
N THR A 23 12.27 13.60 -40.57
CA THR A 23 12.73 14.08 -39.27
C THR A 23 12.77 12.79 -38.40
N GLU A 24 13.95 12.20 -38.28
CA GLU A 24 14.23 11.38 -37.13
C GLU A 24 13.90 12.24 -35.91
N ILE A 25 12.70 12.06 -35.38
CA ILE A 25 12.37 12.59 -34.07
C ILE A 25 13.18 11.75 -33.15
N ASP A 26 14.33 12.24 -32.71
CA ASP A 26 15.04 11.67 -31.58
C ASP A 26 14.13 11.84 -30.37
N ALA A 27 13.33 10.80 -30.13
CA ALA A 27 12.40 10.75 -29.01
C ALA A 27 13.12 10.60 -27.65
N ASN A 28 14.44 10.36 -27.70
CA ASN A 28 15.27 10.30 -26.53
C ASN A 28 15.76 11.71 -26.20
N ALA A 29 15.21 12.28 -25.13
CA ALA A 29 15.80 13.46 -24.51
C ALA A 29 17.26 13.14 -24.11
N PRO A 30 18.17 14.13 -24.10
CA PRO A 30 19.53 13.92 -23.66
C PRO A 30 19.49 13.24 -22.28
N GLU A 31 20.33 12.23 -22.12
CA GLU A 31 20.46 11.42 -20.91
C GLU A 31 20.55 12.33 -19.68
N LYS A 32 19.51 12.32 -18.86
CA LYS A 32 19.50 13.00 -17.57
C LYS A 32 19.56 11.92 -16.51
N ASP A 33 20.48 12.08 -15.59
CA ASP A 33 20.48 11.27 -14.37
C ASP A 33 19.17 11.49 -13.62
N ILE A 34 18.33 10.48 -13.64
CA ILE A 34 17.05 10.45 -12.93
C ILE A 34 17.20 9.58 -11.70
N TRP A 35 16.88 10.12 -10.56
CA TRP A 35 16.92 9.38 -9.30
C TRP A 35 15.51 9.02 -8.86
N VAL A 36 15.35 7.80 -8.38
CA VAL A 36 14.05 7.31 -7.93
C VAL A 36 14.20 6.80 -6.49
N VAL A 37 13.43 7.40 -5.59
CA VAL A 37 13.48 7.09 -4.15
C VAL A 37 12.12 6.60 -3.67
N TYR A 38 12.09 5.42 -3.07
CA TYR A 38 10.90 4.87 -2.43
C TYR A 38 11.20 4.47 -0.99
N GLY A 39 10.44 5.02 -0.07
CA GLY A 39 10.50 4.64 1.33
C GLY A 39 9.17 4.89 2.03
N VAL A 40 8.75 3.94 2.87
CA VAL A 40 7.54 4.08 3.69
C VAL A 40 7.89 3.72 5.12
N LEU A 41 7.77 4.68 6.02
CA LEU A 41 7.99 4.47 7.44
C LEU A 41 6.75 3.87 8.11
N ASN A 42 6.95 2.86 8.94
CA ASN A 42 5.91 2.23 9.74
C ASN A 42 6.41 2.05 11.19
N PRO A 43 5.84 2.73 12.18
CA PRO A 43 6.28 2.63 13.58
C PRO A 43 6.06 1.25 14.19
N ALA A 44 5.19 0.42 13.62
CA ALA A 44 4.99 -0.96 14.05
C ALA A 44 6.13 -1.90 13.64
N SER A 45 7.00 -1.47 12.72
CA SER A 45 8.15 -2.27 12.27
C SER A 45 9.45 -1.78 12.91
N GLU A 46 10.25 -2.71 13.41
CA GLU A 46 11.59 -2.42 13.93
C GLU A 46 12.61 -2.13 12.81
N VAL A 47 12.26 -2.47 11.57
CA VAL A 47 13.13 -2.31 10.42
C VAL A 47 12.41 -1.52 9.34
N GLN A 48 13.05 -0.45 8.86
CA GLN A 48 12.58 0.36 7.76
C GLN A 48 13.48 0.17 6.54
N TYR A 49 12.92 0.31 5.35
CA TYR A 49 13.69 0.19 4.12
C TYR A 49 13.44 1.39 3.21
N VAL A 50 14.51 1.84 2.55
CA VAL A 50 14.46 2.82 1.47
C VAL A 50 15.16 2.22 0.25
N ARG A 51 14.46 2.24 -0.87
CA ARG A 51 15.00 1.87 -2.18
C ARG A 51 15.44 3.14 -2.88
N ILE A 52 16.65 3.14 -3.41
CA ILE A 52 17.18 4.20 -4.24
C ILE A 52 17.69 3.58 -5.52
N SER A 53 17.23 4.08 -6.66
CA SER A 53 17.62 3.57 -7.97
C SER A 53 17.81 4.72 -8.96
N ARG A 54 18.53 4.44 -10.04
CA ARG A 54 18.64 5.35 -11.18
C ARG A 54 17.55 5.04 -12.19
N GLY A 55 16.93 6.08 -12.74
CA GLY A 55 16.10 5.97 -13.93
C GLY A 55 16.97 5.62 -15.14
N PHE A 56 16.40 4.99 -16.13
CA PHE A 56 17.09 4.62 -17.37
C PHE A 56 16.20 4.84 -18.58
N LEU A 57 16.84 5.10 -19.69
CA LEU A 57 16.22 5.14 -21.00
C LEU A 57 16.93 4.05 -21.85
N PRO A 58 16.38 2.82 -21.91
CA PRO A 58 17.04 1.75 -22.64
C PRO A 58 16.95 1.97 -24.16
N GLU A 59 18.01 1.62 -24.87
CA GLU A 59 17.94 1.36 -26.30
C GLU A 59 17.37 -0.05 -26.48
N GLY A 60 16.09 -0.17 -26.87
CA GLY A 60 15.43 -1.46 -27.07
C GLY A 60 14.35 -1.80 -26.02
N ASP A 61 14.22 -3.08 -25.66
CA ASP A 61 13.20 -3.55 -24.73
C ASP A 61 13.57 -3.19 -23.29
N ALA A 62 12.73 -2.34 -22.68
CA ALA A 62 12.91 -1.88 -21.30
C ALA A 62 12.82 -3.04 -20.29
N ALA A 63 11.99 -4.04 -20.54
CA ALA A 63 11.83 -5.17 -19.62
C ALA A 63 13.07 -6.09 -19.62
N GLU A 64 13.64 -6.32 -20.80
CA GLU A 64 14.88 -7.11 -20.94
C GLU A 64 16.07 -6.37 -20.32
N PHE A 65 16.17 -5.06 -20.53
CA PHE A 65 17.20 -4.23 -19.91
C PHE A 65 17.09 -4.27 -18.37
N TYR A 66 15.89 -4.09 -17.82
CA TYR A 66 15.66 -4.13 -16.39
C TYR A 66 15.96 -5.48 -15.76
N ALA A 67 15.60 -6.58 -16.44
CA ALA A 67 15.88 -7.94 -15.97
C ALA A 67 17.38 -8.26 -15.90
N SER A 68 18.21 -7.61 -16.73
CA SER A 68 19.65 -7.88 -16.84
C SER A 68 20.53 -6.87 -16.10
N ASN A 69 19.98 -5.73 -15.62
CA ASN A 69 20.78 -4.67 -15.01
C ASN A 69 20.29 -4.34 -13.59
N ASP A 70 21.23 -4.28 -12.65
CA ASP A 70 20.98 -3.72 -11.31
C ASP A 70 21.03 -2.18 -11.38
N LEU A 71 19.88 -1.57 -11.27
CA LEU A 71 19.73 -0.11 -11.27
C LEU A 71 19.79 0.50 -9.87
N SER A 72 20.06 -0.31 -8.85
CA SER A 72 20.17 0.17 -7.48
C SER A 72 21.36 1.11 -7.32
N ALA A 73 21.13 2.21 -6.64
CA ALA A 73 22.20 3.13 -6.29
C ALA A 73 22.95 2.60 -5.05
N LYS A 74 24.26 2.39 -5.20
CA LYS A 74 25.14 1.85 -4.16
C LYS A 74 26.16 2.87 -3.69
N GLY A 75 26.69 2.65 -2.49
CA GLY A 75 27.74 3.48 -1.93
C GLY A 75 27.29 4.85 -1.42
N LEU A 76 25.98 5.09 -1.34
CA LEU A 76 25.44 6.35 -0.82
C LEU A 76 25.44 6.36 0.71
N THR A 77 25.55 7.53 1.28
CA THR A 77 25.28 7.74 2.70
C THR A 77 23.82 8.16 2.85
N VAL A 78 23.01 7.29 3.45
CA VAL A 78 21.59 7.51 3.65
C VAL A 78 21.30 7.59 5.13
N SER A 79 20.69 8.69 5.58
CA SER A 79 20.39 8.92 6.99
C SER A 79 18.92 9.24 7.23
N LEU A 80 18.38 8.71 8.33
CA LEU A 80 17.04 8.99 8.81
C LEU A 80 17.13 9.74 10.13
N THR A 81 16.61 10.96 10.17
CA THR A 81 16.69 11.84 11.34
C THR A 81 15.31 12.23 11.84
N GLY A 82 15.15 12.39 13.14
CA GLY A 82 13.95 12.84 13.85
C GLY A 82 14.31 13.32 15.26
N ILE A 83 13.33 13.62 16.10
CA ILE A 83 13.57 14.22 17.43
C ILE A 83 14.56 13.41 18.28
N ASN A 84 14.40 12.09 18.30
CA ASN A 84 15.28 11.17 19.04
C ASN A 84 15.86 10.08 18.13
N THR A 85 15.82 10.32 16.83
CA THR A 85 16.21 9.35 15.82
C THR A 85 17.32 9.95 14.97
N ASN A 86 18.45 9.27 14.91
CA ASN A 86 19.52 9.55 13.97
C ASN A 86 20.16 8.20 13.62
N ILE A 87 19.74 7.64 12.50
CA ILE A 87 20.13 6.30 12.06
C ILE A 87 20.73 6.42 10.67
N ILE A 88 21.89 5.84 10.49
CA ILE A 88 22.50 5.68 9.17
C ILE A 88 22.02 4.35 8.60
N GLY A 89 21.55 4.39 7.36
CA GLY A 89 21.06 3.23 6.63
C GLY A 89 22.22 2.28 6.29
N GLU A 90 21.99 1.01 6.52
CA GLU A 90 22.88 -0.06 6.12
C GLU A 90 22.48 -0.54 4.72
N GLU A 91 23.43 -0.56 3.80
CA GLU A 91 23.22 -1.11 2.47
C GLU A 91 23.07 -2.64 2.54
N VAL A 92 21.98 -3.17 1.98
CA VAL A 92 21.68 -4.60 1.98
C VAL A 92 21.15 -5.03 0.63
N ASP A 93 21.73 -6.09 0.09
CA ASP A 93 21.20 -6.74 -1.11
C ASP A 93 20.08 -7.69 -0.73
N THR A 94 18.98 -7.64 -1.47
CA THR A 94 17.83 -8.52 -1.26
C THR A 94 17.23 -8.97 -2.59
N LEU A 95 16.63 -10.14 -2.56
CA LEU A 95 15.83 -10.65 -3.66
C LEU A 95 14.38 -10.23 -3.40
N LEU A 96 13.82 -9.43 -4.28
CA LEU A 96 12.40 -9.11 -4.28
C LEU A 96 11.67 -10.06 -5.21
N THR A 97 10.52 -10.54 -4.79
CA THR A 97 9.58 -11.28 -5.62
C THR A 97 8.27 -10.49 -5.72
N ASP A 98 7.65 -10.49 -6.89
CA ASP A 98 6.30 -9.95 -7.03
C ASP A 98 5.24 -10.92 -6.48
N ALA A 99 3.96 -10.52 -6.58
CA ALA A 99 2.84 -11.33 -6.12
C ALA A 99 2.71 -12.66 -6.89
N ASP A 100 3.24 -12.73 -8.11
CA ASP A 100 3.23 -13.93 -8.97
C ASP A 100 4.47 -14.81 -8.75
N GLY A 101 5.34 -14.44 -7.83
CA GLY A 101 6.55 -15.18 -7.47
C GLY A 101 7.71 -14.99 -8.44
N VAL A 102 7.63 -14.01 -9.34
CA VAL A 102 8.74 -13.66 -10.24
C VAL A 102 9.81 -12.92 -9.45
N ALA A 103 11.01 -13.47 -9.42
CA ALA A 103 12.14 -12.86 -8.74
C ALA A 103 12.70 -11.70 -9.58
N PHE A 104 12.77 -10.52 -8.96
CA PHE A 104 13.55 -9.41 -9.51
C PHE A 104 15.04 -9.66 -9.28
N PRO A 105 15.93 -9.12 -10.13
CA PRO A 105 17.36 -9.16 -9.88
C PRO A 105 17.67 -8.55 -8.52
N ASN A 106 18.79 -8.92 -7.93
CA ASN A 106 19.23 -8.41 -6.63
C ASN A 106 19.07 -6.90 -6.55
N VAL A 107 18.22 -6.46 -5.63
CA VAL A 107 17.95 -5.05 -5.41
C VAL A 107 18.65 -4.63 -4.13
N THR A 108 19.45 -3.58 -4.21
CA THR A 108 20.06 -2.99 -3.01
C THR A 108 19.06 -2.04 -2.35
N LEU A 109 18.86 -2.23 -1.06
CA LEU A 109 18.05 -1.39 -0.20
C LEU A 109 18.90 -0.78 0.90
N TYR A 110 18.49 0.37 1.40
CA TYR A 110 19.03 0.96 2.62
C TYR A 110 18.13 0.61 3.78
N ARG A 111 18.68 -0.17 4.72
CA ARG A 111 17.99 -0.69 5.89
C ARG A 111 18.27 0.14 7.11
N PHE A 112 17.23 0.59 7.80
CA PHE A 112 17.32 1.30 9.08
C PHE A 112 16.75 0.41 10.18
N ARG A 113 17.56 0.08 11.17
CA ARG A 113 17.12 -0.65 12.37
C ARG A 113 16.85 0.33 13.49
N THR A 114 15.61 0.35 13.96
CA THR A 114 15.23 1.12 15.13
C THR A 114 15.53 0.32 16.39
N THR A 115 16.11 0.97 17.38
CA THR A 115 16.29 0.39 18.72
C THR A 115 15.13 0.85 19.61
N SER A 116 14.97 0.23 20.78
CA SER A 116 13.96 0.64 21.77
C SER A 116 14.02 2.14 22.16
N PHE A 117 15.18 2.78 22.00
CA PHE A 117 15.35 4.21 22.28
C PHE A 117 15.15 5.11 21.05
N GLN A 118 15.16 4.54 19.86
CA GLN A 118 15.06 5.25 18.58
C GLN A 118 13.83 4.84 17.80
N GLN A 119 12.80 4.33 18.48
CA GLN A 119 11.57 3.93 17.84
C GLN A 119 10.88 5.09 17.12
N LEU A 120 10.34 4.80 15.95
CA LEU A 120 9.51 5.73 15.24
C LEU A 120 8.22 5.97 16.04
N GLN A 121 7.75 7.20 16.05
CA GLN A 121 6.58 7.60 16.82
C GLN A 121 5.56 8.29 15.93
N GLY A 122 4.28 7.95 16.14
CA GLY A 122 3.17 8.67 15.53
C GLY A 122 3.17 10.17 15.90
N GLY A 123 2.71 11.00 15.00
CA GLY A 123 2.68 12.46 15.15
C GLY A 123 4.02 13.16 14.99
N ARG A 124 5.10 12.44 14.65
CA ARG A 124 6.45 13.00 14.51
C ARG A 124 6.88 13.06 13.05
N THR A 125 7.70 14.07 12.76
CA THR A 125 8.30 14.27 11.43
C THR A 125 9.69 13.65 11.40
N TYR A 126 9.97 12.95 10.30
CA TYR A 126 11.25 12.33 9.99
C TYR A 126 11.77 12.87 8.67
N GLN A 127 13.08 13.04 8.60
CA GLN A 127 13.78 13.51 7.42
C GLN A 127 14.71 12.41 6.92
N LEU A 128 14.65 12.17 5.61
CA LEU A 128 15.59 11.35 4.88
C LEU A 128 16.60 12.27 4.21
N SER A 129 17.89 11.99 4.37
CA SER A 129 18.96 12.67 3.64
C SER A 129 19.80 11.61 2.94
N ILE A 130 20.12 11.87 1.68
CA ILE A 130 20.89 10.98 0.82
C ILE A 130 22.01 11.81 0.22
N THR A 131 23.25 11.40 0.44
CA THR A 131 24.46 12.05 -0.07
C THR A 131 25.35 11.01 -0.74
N ASP A 132 26.13 11.45 -1.73
CA ASP A 132 27.13 10.61 -2.38
C ASP A 132 28.54 11.03 -1.87
N PRO A 133 29.27 10.16 -1.17
CA PRO A 133 30.63 10.47 -0.75
C PRO A 133 31.62 10.77 -1.89
N ALA A 134 31.27 10.34 -3.11
CA ALA A 134 32.09 10.58 -4.31
C ALA A 134 31.76 11.92 -5.00
N ASP A 135 30.59 12.51 -4.72
CA ASP A 135 30.14 13.78 -5.28
C ASP A 135 29.58 14.69 -4.18
N GLU A 136 30.39 15.65 -3.74
CA GLU A 136 30.02 16.60 -2.67
C GLU A 136 28.81 17.48 -3.02
N ASN A 137 28.44 17.59 -4.29
CA ASN A 137 27.29 18.38 -4.73
C ASN A 137 26.00 17.55 -4.83
N PHE A 138 26.09 16.23 -4.64
CA PHE A 138 24.91 15.38 -4.69
C PHE A 138 24.21 15.33 -3.33
N GLU A 139 23.01 15.87 -3.28
CA GLU A 139 22.15 15.80 -2.10
C GLU A 139 20.68 15.61 -2.55
N LEU A 140 20.04 14.60 -1.96
CA LEU A 140 18.59 14.42 -2.01
C LEU A 140 18.04 14.42 -0.59
N ALA A 141 16.91 15.06 -0.40
CA ALA A 141 16.21 15.12 0.86
C ALA A 141 14.72 14.88 0.71
N ALA A 142 14.11 14.31 1.72
CA ALA A 142 12.68 14.16 1.82
C ALA A 142 12.21 14.22 3.26
N SER A 143 10.95 14.55 3.47
CA SER A 143 10.37 14.51 4.81
C SER A 143 8.99 13.87 4.79
N THR A 144 8.67 13.15 5.86
CA THR A 144 7.34 12.60 6.12
C THR A 144 6.97 12.80 7.58
N ARG A 145 5.68 12.96 7.84
CA ARG A 145 5.15 12.96 9.20
C ARG A 145 4.32 11.71 9.39
N ILE A 146 4.77 10.84 10.29
CA ILE A 146 4.03 9.63 10.64
C ILE A 146 2.67 10.02 11.23
N PRO A 147 1.55 9.51 10.70
CA PRO A 147 0.24 9.74 11.29
C PRO A 147 0.21 9.40 12.77
N GLU A 148 -0.56 10.12 13.56
CA GLU A 148 -0.84 9.73 14.94
C GLU A 148 -1.58 8.38 14.98
N GLU A 149 -1.54 7.73 16.13
CA GLU A 149 -2.21 6.45 16.32
C GLU A 149 -3.73 6.59 16.13
N VAL A 150 -4.26 5.76 15.25
CA VAL A 150 -5.70 5.61 15.05
C VAL A 150 -6.27 4.76 16.18
N ARG A 151 -7.43 5.16 16.71
CA ARG A 151 -8.17 4.34 17.67
C ARG A 151 -9.47 3.91 17.06
N ILE A 152 -9.70 2.61 16.98
CA ILE A 152 -10.96 2.05 16.53
C ILE A 152 -11.99 2.27 17.65
N LEU A 153 -13.09 2.92 17.30
CA LEU A 153 -14.16 3.29 18.23
C LEU A 153 -15.34 2.32 18.16
N SER A 154 -15.57 1.73 16.98
CA SER A 154 -16.59 0.70 16.74
C SER A 154 -16.09 -0.23 15.61
N PRO A 155 -16.23 -1.54 15.69
CA PRO A 155 -16.66 -2.30 16.87
C PRO A 155 -15.66 -2.13 18.02
N ARG A 156 -16.15 -1.88 19.20
CA ARG A 156 -15.29 -1.61 20.36
C ARG A 156 -15.50 -2.63 21.45
N PHE A 157 -14.51 -2.66 22.27
CA PHE A 157 -14.49 -3.38 23.51
C PHE A 157 -15.32 -2.64 24.56
N ILE A 158 -16.42 -3.22 25.05
CA ILE A 158 -17.27 -2.64 26.09
C ILE A 158 -17.08 -3.45 27.39
N PRO A 159 -16.47 -2.86 28.45
CA PRO A 159 -16.41 -3.54 29.74
C PRO A 159 -17.82 -3.64 30.33
N GLY A 160 -18.29 -4.84 30.61
CA GLY A 160 -19.53 -5.09 31.34
C GLY A 160 -19.34 -4.91 32.84
N PRO A 161 -20.42 -4.68 33.61
CA PRO A 161 -20.36 -4.61 35.06
C PRO A 161 -19.84 -5.93 35.66
N GLY A 162 -18.70 -5.87 36.33
CA GLY A 162 -18.08 -7.03 36.96
C GLY A 162 -17.31 -7.95 36.03
N GLN A 163 -17.13 -7.59 34.75
CA GLN A 163 -16.38 -8.33 33.76
C GLN A 163 -15.23 -7.50 33.21
N THR A 164 -14.11 -8.15 32.96
CA THR A 164 -12.91 -7.44 32.57
C THR A 164 -12.95 -6.94 31.13
N ARG A 165 -13.65 -7.62 30.21
CA ARG A 165 -13.68 -7.23 28.78
C ARG A 165 -14.76 -7.98 27.99
N CYS A 166 -15.57 -7.29 27.19
CA CYS A 166 -16.52 -7.88 26.25
C CYS A 166 -16.33 -7.31 24.88
N LEU A 167 -16.24 -8.14 23.84
CA LEU A 167 -16.16 -7.71 22.45
C LEU A 167 -17.55 -7.59 21.85
N GLN A 168 -17.76 -6.54 21.06
CA GLN A 168 -18.91 -6.45 20.20
C GLN A 168 -18.70 -7.45 19.06
N GLN A 169 -19.70 -8.29 18.81
CA GLN A 169 -19.64 -9.21 17.68
C GLN A 169 -19.76 -8.46 16.36
N LEU A 170 -18.99 -8.91 15.37
CA LEU A 170 -19.04 -8.45 14.01
C LEU A 170 -19.99 -9.34 13.22
N ALA A 171 -21.12 -8.77 12.82
CA ALA A 171 -22.12 -9.43 11.98
C ALA A 171 -21.85 -9.07 10.53
N LEU A 172 -21.49 -10.04 9.70
CA LEU A 172 -21.25 -9.83 8.26
C LEU A 172 -22.51 -10.01 7.42
N GLU A 173 -23.62 -10.38 8.03
CA GLU A 173 -24.94 -10.49 7.43
C GLU A 173 -25.68 -9.15 7.27
N GLY A 174 -25.02 -8.04 7.58
CA GLY A 174 -25.57 -6.69 7.45
C GLY A 174 -24.50 -5.65 7.14
N PRO A 175 -24.87 -4.37 6.97
CA PRO A 175 -23.88 -3.31 6.79
C PRO A 175 -23.00 -3.20 8.01
N VAL A 176 -21.69 -3.30 7.81
CA VAL A 176 -20.69 -3.14 8.84
C VAL A 176 -20.27 -1.68 8.91
N GLU A 177 -20.37 -1.10 10.12
CA GLU A 177 -19.85 0.24 10.41
C GLU A 177 -18.59 0.11 11.27
N ILE A 178 -17.45 0.54 10.71
CA ILE A 178 -16.24 0.70 11.47
C ILE A 178 -15.98 2.19 11.65
N SER A 179 -15.93 2.62 12.90
CA SER A 179 -15.61 3.98 13.26
C SER A 179 -14.27 4.07 13.99
N PHE A 180 -13.51 5.12 13.70
CA PHE A 180 -12.21 5.34 14.32
C PHE A 180 -11.91 6.84 14.46
N THR A 181 -10.94 7.17 15.33
CA THR A 181 -10.49 8.54 15.48
C THR A 181 -9.81 9.02 14.20
N ARG A 182 -10.01 10.31 13.89
CA ARG A 182 -9.30 10.96 12.79
C ARG A 182 -8.11 11.71 13.35
N PRO A 183 -6.88 11.23 13.13
CA PRO A 183 -5.68 11.99 13.42
C PRO A 183 -5.56 13.21 12.50
N ASP A 184 -4.86 14.23 12.96
CA ASP A 184 -4.52 15.38 12.13
C ASP A 184 -3.50 14.99 11.04
N LEU A 185 -3.56 15.72 9.90
CA LEU A 185 -2.60 15.61 8.80
C LEU A 185 -2.49 14.22 8.14
N VAL A 186 -3.58 13.47 8.15
CA VAL A 186 -3.71 12.20 7.44
C VAL A 186 -4.26 12.45 6.05
N GLY A 187 -3.64 11.86 5.04
CA GLY A 187 -4.07 11.94 3.64
C GLY A 187 -5.19 10.97 3.30
N GLY A 188 -5.21 9.80 3.96
CA GLY A 188 -6.22 8.78 3.74
C GLY A 188 -6.09 7.60 4.70
N PHE A 189 -7.05 6.69 4.58
CA PHE A 189 -7.12 5.47 5.38
C PHE A 189 -7.34 4.26 4.48
N GLU A 190 -6.83 3.12 4.91
CA GLU A 190 -7.12 1.80 4.36
C GLU A 190 -7.67 0.90 5.45
N LEU A 191 -8.53 -0.03 5.06
CA LEU A 191 -9.05 -1.06 5.94
C LEU A 191 -8.70 -2.44 5.37
N ARG A 192 -8.30 -3.33 6.26
CA ARG A 192 -8.11 -4.76 5.99
C ARG A 192 -8.82 -5.58 7.06
N ALA A 193 -9.24 -6.77 6.70
CA ALA A 193 -9.71 -7.78 7.64
C ALA A 193 -8.94 -9.07 7.42
N PHE A 194 -8.59 -9.76 8.50
CA PHE A 194 -7.88 -11.03 8.46
C PHE A 194 -8.65 -12.05 9.29
N LEU A 195 -8.77 -13.25 8.74
CA LEU A 195 -9.34 -14.40 9.43
C LEU A 195 -8.31 -15.53 9.40
N GLU A 196 -7.88 -15.98 10.56
CA GLU A 196 -7.01 -17.15 10.69
C GLU A 196 -7.84 -18.41 10.81
N VAL A 197 -7.58 -19.38 9.95
CA VAL A 197 -8.22 -20.69 9.94
C VAL A 197 -7.18 -21.79 10.05
N GLU A 198 -7.49 -22.80 10.83
CA GLU A 198 -6.68 -24.00 10.92
C GLU A 198 -7.13 -25.01 9.88
N THR A 199 -6.20 -25.49 9.08
CA THR A 199 -6.40 -26.52 8.09
C THR A 199 -5.66 -27.80 8.50
N GLN A 200 -5.85 -28.88 7.75
CA GLN A 200 -5.10 -30.11 7.99
C GLN A 200 -3.56 -29.94 7.80
N THR A 201 -3.16 -28.92 7.07
CA THR A 201 -1.76 -28.65 6.72
C THR A 201 -1.12 -27.54 7.53
N GLY A 202 -1.89 -26.82 8.35
CA GLY A 202 -1.41 -25.70 9.17
C GLY A 202 -2.40 -24.54 9.25
N THR A 203 -1.95 -23.43 9.79
CA THR A 203 -2.74 -22.19 9.89
C THR A 203 -2.63 -21.41 8.60
N GLU A 204 -3.76 -21.01 8.04
CA GLU A 204 -3.88 -20.15 6.87
C GLU A 204 -4.52 -18.82 7.28
N THR A 205 -4.06 -17.72 6.69
CA THR A 205 -4.63 -16.38 6.92
C THR A 205 -5.37 -15.93 5.69
N LEU A 206 -6.68 -15.81 5.81
CA LEU A 206 -7.53 -15.21 4.78
C LEU A 206 -7.51 -13.71 4.94
N GLN A 207 -7.50 -12.96 3.82
CA GLN A 207 -7.41 -11.51 3.85
C GLN A 207 -8.47 -10.86 2.96
N PHE A 208 -9.18 -9.90 3.53
CA PHE A 208 -9.97 -8.92 2.80
C PHE A 208 -9.25 -7.57 2.74
N GLY A 209 -9.28 -6.93 1.59
CA GLY A 209 -8.63 -5.62 1.39
C GLY A 209 -7.18 -5.71 0.88
N PRO A 210 -6.45 -4.60 0.81
CA PRO A 210 -6.85 -3.29 1.34
C PRO A 210 -8.00 -2.66 0.56
N THR A 211 -8.86 -1.93 1.28
CA THR A 211 -9.85 -1.07 0.63
C THR A 211 -9.14 0.06 -0.12
N PRO A 212 -9.77 0.67 -1.14
CA PRO A 212 -9.25 1.91 -1.70
C PRO A 212 -9.07 2.97 -0.62
N LEU A 213 -8.03 3.80 -0.75
CA LEU A 213 -7.80 4.92 0.15
C LEU A 213 -9.03 5.83 0.21
N PHE A 214 -9.52 6.09 1.41
CA PHE A 214 -10.64 6.97 1.68
C PHE A 214 -10.25 8.05 2.70
N ASN A 215 -10.81 9.23 2.56
CA ASN A 215 -10.67 10.33 3.52
C ASN A 215 -11.98 11.11 3.73
N GLU A 216 -13.09 10.61 3.18
CA GLU A 216 -14.39 11.26 3.27
C GLU A 216 -15.07 10.93 4.59
N ASN A 217 -15.66 11.96 5.20
CA ASN A 217 -16.52 11.79 6.36
C ASN A 217 -17.83 11.18 5.89
N VAL A 218 -18.03 9.90 6.10
CA VAL A 218 -19.39 9.36 6.14
C VAL A 218 -19.96 9.75 7.49
N SER A 219 -21.14 10.35 7.52
CA SER A 219 -21.79 10.78 8.77
C SER A 219 -22.02 9.56 9.65
N CYS A 220 -21.26 9.46 10.72
CA CYS A 220 -21.47 8.44 11.73
C CYS A 220 -22.38 8.95 12.82
N SER A 221 -23.06 8.06 13.48
CA SER A 221 -23.83 8.33 14.70
C SER A 221 -22.99 8.83 15.90
N GLY A 222 -21.66 8.96 15.73
CA GLY A 222 -20.69 9.23 16.80
C GLY A 222 -20.12 10.64 16.92
N GLY A 223 -20.54 11.61 16.10
CA GLY A 223 -20.09 13.00 16.19
C GLY A 223 -18.95 13.40 15.25
N ASN A 224 -18.59 14.70 15.24
CA ASN A 224 -17.71 15.31 14.22
C ASN A 224 -16.21 14.93 14.30
N SER A 225 -15.77 14.21 15.31
CA SER A 225 -14.35 13.85 15.51
C SER A 225 -14.00 12.43 15.08
N SER A 226 -14.98 11.65 14.62
CA SER A 226 -14.77 10.28 14.16
C SER A 226 -15.00 10.15 12.67
N LEU A 227 -14.18 9.33 12.01
CA LEU A 227 -14.44 8.84 10.68
C LEU A 227 -15.15 7.50 10.79
N CYS A 228 -16.12 7.28 9.91
CA CYS A 228 -16.74 5.99 9.75
C CYS A 228 -16.55 5.51 8.33
N TYR A 229 -16.35 4.24 8.20
CA TYR A 229 -16.40 3.57 6.93
C TYR A 229 -17.51 2.52 6.97
N GLN A 230 -18.48 2.68 6.08
CA GLN A 230 -19.52 1.67 5.88
C GLN A 230 -19.17 0.89 4.63
N PHE A 231 -19.09 -0.41 4.76
CA PHE A 231 -18.91 -1.29 3.61
C PHE A 231 -19.93 -2.42 3.63
N SER A 232 -20.20 -2.96 2.45
CA SER A 232 -21.07 -4.14 2.36
C SER A 232 -20.39 -5.31 3.06
N ALA A 233 -20.99 -5.83 4.08
CA ALA A 233 -20.54 -7.03 4.77
C ALA A 233 -20.43 -8.23 3.82
N GLU A 234 -21.34 -8.30 2.86
CA GLU A 234 -21.36 -9.27 1.79
C GLU A 234 -20.01 -9.39 1.08
N ARG A 235 -19.33 -8.27 0.81
CA ARG A 235 -18.01 -8.28 0.15
C ARG A 235 -16.91 -8.92 0.99
N ILE A 236 -16.94 -8.75 2.32
CA ILE A 236 -16.00 -9.44 3.20
C ILE A 236 -16.33 -10.92 3.26
N LEU A 237 -17.61 -11.24 3.42
CA LEU A 237 -18.11 -12.62 3.47
C LEU A 237 -17.73 -13.36 2.18
N GLU A 238 -18.05 -12.79 1.01
CA GLU A 238 -17.70 -13.33 -0.31
C GLU A 238 -16.18 -13.52 -0.48
N SER A 239 -15.36 -12.55 -0.01
CA SER A 239 -13.91 -12.68 -0.07
C SER A 239 -13.43 -13.88 0.74
N PHE A 240 -13.86 -13.99 1.99
CA PHE A 240 -13.47 -15.12 2.84
C PHE A 240 -14.00 -16.46 2.33
N GLN A 241 -15.26 -16.51 1.83
CA GLN A 241 -15.83 -17.71 1.22
C GLN A 241 -15.05 -18.14 -0.03
N THR A 242 -14.63 -17.16 -0.85
CA THR A 242 -13.82 -17.43 -2.04
C THR A 242 -12.48 -18.04 -1.66
N ASP A 243 -11.82 -17.51 -0.66
CA ASP A 243 -10.53 -18.03 -0.20
C ASP A 243 -10.70 -19.40 0.48
N LEU A 244 -11.70 -19.57 1.33
CA LEU A 244 -12.03 -20.87 1.94
C LEU A 244 -12.32 -21.94 0.89
N SER A 245 -12.99 -21.60 -0.22
CA SER A 245 -13.28 -22.54 -1.30
C SER A 245 -12.03 -23.10 -1.99
N ARG A 246 -10.90 -22.42 -1.89
CA ARG A 246 -9.60 -22.84 -2.44
C ARG A 246 -8.83 -23.77 -1.51
N LEU A 247 -9.21 -23.79 -0.24
CA LEU A 247 -8.60 -24.65 0.76
C LEU A 247 -9.30 -26.01 0.81
N SER A 248 -8.57 -27.06 1.17
CA SER A 248 -9.12 -28.43 1.22
C SER A 248 -9.38 -28.85 2.66
N GLY A 249 -10.59 -29.33 2.95
CA GLY A 249 -10.91 -30.03 4.19
C GLY A 249 -11.83 -29.29 5.14
N PRO A 250 -12.16 -29.89 6.29
CA PRO A 250 -12.85 -29.18 7.34
C PRO A 250 -11.92 -28.11 7.93
N PHE A 251 -12.47 -26.92 8.17
CA PHE A 251 -11.76 -25.81 8.77
C PHE A 251 -12.16 -25.69 10.23
N THR A 252 -11.20 -25.37 11.07
CA THR A 252 -11.44 -24.84 12.40
C THR A 252 -10.79 -23.46 12.45
N TYR A 253 -11.30 -22.58 13.28
CA TYR A 253 -10.70 -21.26 13.44
C TYR A 253 -9.66 -21.27 14.57
N SER A 254 -8.66 -20.44 14.43
CA SER A 254 -7.71 -20.19 15.53
C SER A 254 -8.39 -19.33 16.58
N VAL A 255 -8.48 -19.85 17.80
CA VAL A 255 -9.05 -19.12 18.94
C VAL A 255 -7.99 -18.15 19.46
N ASN A 256 -7.90 -16.98 18.84
CA ASN A 256 -7.09 -15.89 19.40
C ASN A 256 -7.88 -15.20 20.51
N GLU A 257 -7.59 -15.51 21.76
CA GLU A 257 -7.91 -14.84 23.06
C GLU A 257 -9.07 -13.82 23.09
N VAL A 258 -10.14 -14.08 22.36
CA VAL A 258 -11.30 -13.21 22.32
C VAL A 258 -12.35 -13.73 23.29
N THR A 259 -12.28 -13.30 24.53
CA THR A 259 -13.34 -13.60 25.51
C THR A 259 -14.55 -12.71 25.27
N THR A 260 -15.66 -13.31 24.82
CA THR A 260 -16.96 -12.64 24.86
C THR A 260 -17.55 -12.69 26.27
N CYS A 261 -18.35 -11.68 26.63
CA CYS A 261 -19.05 -11.68 27.92
C CYS A 261 -20.01 -12.87 27.99
N ASN A 262 -19.88 -13.70 29.00
CA ASN A 262 -20.71 -14.86 29.33
C ASN A 262 -20.44 -16.17 28.57
N GLN A 263 -19.41 -16.28 27.74
CA GLN A 263 -19.07 -17.54 27.10
C GLN A 263 -18.00 -18.32 27.91
N ARG A 264 -18.14 -19.64 27.95
CA ARG A 264 -17.11 -20.52 28.49
C ARG A 264 -15.97 -20.63 27.47
N GLU A 265 -14.77 -20.97 27.92
CA GLU A 265 -13.59 -21.14 27.02
C GLU A 265 -13.85 -22.10 25.85
N GLU A 266 -14.80 -23.03 26.02
CA GLU A 266 -15.16 -24.06 25.03
C GLU A 266 -16.01 -23.51 23.86
N ASP A 267 -16.60 -22.30 24.02
CA ASP A 267 -17.55 -21.70 23.07
C ASP A 267 -17.03 -20.35 22.55
N LEU A 268 -15.72 -20.17 22.44
CA LEU A 268 -15.16 -18.92 21.93
C LEU A 268 -15.43 -18.77 20.42
N PRO A 269 -16.00 -17.65 19.99
CA PRO A 269 -16.29 -17.43 18.57
C PRO A 269 -15.01 -17.20 17.77
N ALA A 270 -15.08 -17.45 16.47
CA ALA A 270 -14.04 -17.07 15.53
C ALA A 270 -13.75 -15.55 15.64
N ALA A 271 -12.48 -15.19 15.57
CA ALA A 271 -12.06 -13.81 15.63
C ALA A 271 -11.56 -13.35 14.28
N VAL A 272 -12.07 -12.19 13.83
CA VAL A 272 -11.53 -11.44 12.71
C VAL A 272 -10.64 -10.33 13.25
N GLN A 273 -9.46 -10.18 12.70
CA GLN A 273 -8.59 -9.05 12.98
C GLN A 273 -8.92 -7.93 11.99
N LEU A 274 -9.36 -6.79 12.50
CA LEU A 274 -9.56 -5.58 11.71
C LEU A 274 -8.34 -4.68 11.84
N GLU A 275 -7.75 -4.31 10.71
CA GLU A 275 -6.62 -3.39 10.65
C GLU A 275 -7.02 -2.12 9.91
N THR A 276 -6.85 -0.99 10.58
CA THR A 276 -7.00 0.33 9.99
C THR A 276 -5.63 0.98 9.89
N THR A 277 -5.25 1.38 8.69
CA THR A 277 -3.98 2.04 8.39
C THR A 277 -4.23 3.49 8.02
N ALA A 278 -3.70 4.42 8.80
CA ALA A 278 -3.62 5.81 8.43
C ALA A 278 -2.39 6.03 7.54
N VAL A 279 -2.58 6.75 6.45
CA VAL A 279 -1.55 7.03 5.44
C VAL A 279 -1.28 8.52 5.42
N ASP A 280 -0.03 8.94 5.40
CA ASP A 280 0.33 10.35 5.36
C ASP A 280 -0.08 11.02 4.03
N THR A 281 0.00 12.34 4.00
CA THR A 281 -0.41 13.12 2.82
C THR A 281 0.50 12.88 1.63
N ALA A 282 1.81 12.72 1.86
CA ALA A 282 2.77 12.52 0.77
C ALA A 282 2.52 11.19 0.04
N LEU A 283 2.41 10.09 0.80
CA LEU A 283 2.13 8.77 0.24
C LEU A 283 0.73 8.72 -0.41
N THR A 284 -0.27 9.36 0.22
CA THR A 284 -1.63 9.43 -0.35
C THR A 284 -1.64 10.14 -1.70
N ASN A 285 -0.96 11.28 -1.83
CA ASN A 285 -0.88 12.02 -3.09
C ASN A 285 -0.15 11.21 -4.16
N TYR A 286 0.95 10.54 -3.78
CA TYR A 286 1.68 9.65 -4.66
C TYR A 286 0.79 8.50 -5.18
N LEU A 287 0.09 7.81 -4.29
CA LEU A 287 -0.80 6.70 -4.65
C LEU A 287 -1.96 7.16 -5.54
N ARG A 288 -2.51 8.36 -5.31
CA ARG A 288 -3.55 8.94 -6.16
C ARG A 288 -3.03 9.32 -7.55
N ALA A 289 -1.85 9.94 -7.63
CA ALA A 289 -1.24 10.33 -8.89
C ALA A 289 -0.88 9.12 -9.77
N ASN A 290 -0.51 7.99 -9.13
CA ASN A 290 -0.10 6.77 -9.82
C ASN A 290 -1.21 5.72 -9.97
N ARG A 291 -2.46 6.05 -9.61
CA ARG A 291 -3.58 5.13 -9.80
C ARG A 291 -3.80 4.83 -11.29
N PRO A 292 -3.96 3.56 -11.70
CA PRO A 292 -4.36 3.25 -13.06
C PRO A 292 -5.73 3.90 -13.34
N LEU A 293 -5.79 4.81 -14.31
CA LEU A 293 -7.06 5.34 -14.79
C LEU A 293 -7.63 4.32 -15.76
N ALA A 294 -8.78 3.77 -15.45
CA ALA A 294 -9.40 2.69 -16.23
C ALA A 294 -9.77 3.11 -17.67
N ASP A 295 -9.95 4.40 -17.94
CA ASP A 295 -10.60 4.88 -19.17
C ASP A 295 -9.84 5.97 -19.95
N ASP A 296 -8.63 6.37 -19.54
CA ASP A 296 -7.99 7.52 -20.18
C ASP A 296 -6.52 7.30 -20.54
N LEU A 297 -6.30 6.67 -21.70
CA LEU A 297 -4.97 6.47 -22.28
C LEU A 297 -4.27 7.80 -22.66
N ASN A 298 -4.98 8.92 -22.66
CA ASN A 298 -4.49 10.23 -23.09
C ASN A 298 -4.33 11.24 -21.95
N SER A 299 -4.64 10.86 -20.68
CA SER A 299 -4.46 11.78 -19.57
C SER A 299 -2.99 11.90 -19.19
N VAL A 300 -2.47 13.13 -19.25
CA VAL A 300 -1.19 13.46 -18.61
C VAL A 300 -1.36 13.23 -17.12
N ARG A 301 -0.70 12.20 -16.57
CA ARG A 301 -0.72 11.96 -15.13
C ARG A 301 0.06 13.05 -14.43
N PRO A 302 -0.48 13.65 -13.38
CA PRO A 302 0.30 14.53 -12.54
C PRO A 302 1.43 13.73 -11.90
N GLU A 303 2.66 14.10 -12.16
CA GLU A 303 3.80 13.55 -11.45
C GLU A 303 3.79 14.11 -10.03
N TYR A 304 3.91 13.23 -9.05
CA TYR A 304 4.02 13.60 -7.65
C TYR A 304 5.31 13.05 -7.07
N THR A 305 6.09 13.91 -6.47
CA THR A 305 7.26 13.54 -5.65
C THR A 305 7.38 14.49 -4.47
N ASN A 306 7.86 14.00 -3.35
CA ASN A 306 8.30 14.83 -2.22
C ASN A 306 9.80 14.73 -1.99
N ILE A 307 10.52 14.18 -2.96
CA ILE A 307 11.98 14.14 -2.96
C ILE A 307 12.49 15.47 -3.51
N GLN A 308 13.39 16.10 -2.80
CA GLN A 308 13.98 17.41 -3.14
C GLN A 308 15.49 17.27 -3.28
N GLY A 309 16.08 18.05 -4.18
CA GLY A 309 17.52 18.08 -4.41
C GLY A 309 17.88 18.81 -5.69
N ASP A 310 19.17 18.89 -5.99
CA ASP A 310 19.69 19.59 -7.18
C ASP A 310 19.65 18.73 -8.44
N VAL A 311 19.26 17.46 -8.31
CA VAL A 311 19.12 16.50 -9.41
C VAL A 311 17.66 16.14 -9.65
N LEU A 312 17.34 15.72 -10.87
CA LEU A 312 15.99 15.28 -11.21
C LEU A 312 15.65 14.01 -10.41
N SER A 313 14.61 14.09 -9.59
CA SER A 313 14.24 13.01 -8.68
C SER A 313 12.72 12.76 -8.66
N PHE A 314 12.37 11.48 -8.56
CA PHE A 314 11.00 10.99 -8.49
C PHE A 314 10.83 10.04 -7.30
N GLY A 315 9.57 9.67 -7.05
CA GLY A 315 9.22 8.72 -6.02
C GLY A 315 8.59 9.35 -4.79
N VAL A 316 8.60 8.64 -3.70
CA VAL A 316 7.96 9.08 -2.45
C VAL A 316 8.71 8.57 -1.22
N PHE A 317 8.85 9.46 -0.25
CA PHE A 317 9.18 9.11 1.12
C PHE A 317 7.98 9.44 1.98
N GLY A 318 7.20 8.41 2.31
CA GLY A 318 5.94 8.53 3.03
C GLY A 318 5.93 7.72 4.32
N SER A 319 4.77 7.69 4.96
CA SER A 319 4.60 6.96 6.21
C SER A 319 3.18 6.46 6.41
N VAL A 320 3.08 5.40 7.21
CA VAL A 320 1.81 4.81 7.64
C VAL A 320 1.84 4.59 9.15
N ASN A 321 0.65 4.47 9.74
CA ASN A 321 0.48 4.00 11.10
C ASN A 321 -0.77 3.13 11.17
N SER A 322 -0.59 1.88 11.58
CA SER A 322 -1.66 0.88 11.59
C SER A 322 -2.05 0.51 13.02
N VAL A 323 -3.33 0.29 13.22
CA VAL A 323 -3.86 -0.33 14.43
C VAL A 323 -4.64 -1.58 14.05
N ARG A 324 -4.45 -2.63 14.81
CA ARG A 324 -5.14 -3.91 14.62
C ARG A 324 -5.90 -4.27 15.89
N ILE A 325 -7.15 -4.69 15.75
CA ILE A 325 -7.97 -5.20 16.83
C ILE A 325 -8.58 -6.54 16.44
N SER A 326 -8.78 -7.41 17.41
CA SER A 326 -9.53 -8.65 17.24
C SER A 326 -10.99 -8.44 17.59
N VAL A 327 -11.89 -8.91 16.74
CA VAL A 327 -13.35 -8.79 16.89
C VAL A 327 -13.97 -10.17 16.69
N ALA A 328 -14.84 -10.57 17.59
CA ALA A 328 -15.55 -11.84 17.48
C ALA A 328 -16.56 -11.80 16.32
N LEU A 329 -16.69 -12.89 15.59
CA LEU A 329 -17.75 -13.04 14.59
C LEU A 329 -19.09 -13.36 15.26
N SER A 330 -20.20 -13.00 14.60
CA SER A 330 -21.52 -13.48 14.99
C SER A 330 -21.67 -14.98 14.67
N SER A 331 -22.52 -15.67 15.39
CA SER A 331 -22.78 -17.10 15.14
C SER A 331 -23.34 -17.34 13.73
N CYS A 332 -24.11 -16.40 13.19
CA CYS A 332 -24.59 -16.44 11.81
C CYS A 332 -23.45 -16.36 10.80
N THR A 333 -22.52 -15.41 11.01
CA THR A 333 -21.34 -15.27 10.15
C THR A 333 -20.48 -16.54 10.18
N GLU A 334 -20.26 -17.11 11.34
CA GLU A 334 -19.52 -18.39 11.48
C GLU A 334 -20.19 -19.51 10.68
N TYR A 335 -21.53 -19.62 10.78
CA TYR A 335 -22.31 -20.58 10.00
C TYR A 335 -22.16 -20.35 8.50
N LEU A 336 -22.31 -19.11 8.03
CA LEU A 336 -22.20 -18.74 6.61
C LEU A 336 -20.80 -18.98 6.04
N LEU A 337 -19.77 -18.91 6.87
CA LEU A 337 -18.39 -19.24 6.49
C LEU A 337 -18.08 -20.74 6.58
N GLY A 338 -19.02 -21.54 7.11
CA GLY A 338 -18.78 -22.98 7.35
C GLY A 338 -17.72 -23.25 8.42
N LEU A 339 -17.48 -22.27 9.29
CA LEU A 339 -16.59 -22.39 10.44
C LEU A 339 -17.38 -23.10 11.55
N ASN A 340 -16.88 -24.22 11.98
CA ASN A 340 -17.57 -25.15 12.90
C ASN A 340 -18.78 -25.86 12.27
N ASN A 341 -18.93 -27.15 12.53
CA ASN A 341 -20.11 -27.96 12.17
C ASN A 341 -21.35 -27.57 13.01
N THR A 342 -21.61 -26.27 13.16
CA THR A 342 -22.72 -25.77 13.96
C THR A 342 -24.01 -25.90 13.19
N GLU A 343 -25.06 -26.32 13.87
CA GLU A 343 -26.43 -26.22 13.36
C GLU A 343 -26.72 -24.74 13.04
N LYS A 344 -27.51 -24.49 11.98
CA LYS A 344 -27.91 -23.14 11.59
C LYS A 344 -28.51 -22.41 12.80
N PRO A 345 -27.93 -21.28 13.24
CA PRO A 345 -28.48 -20.52 14.34
C PRO A 345 -29.89 -20.00 14.03
N GLU A 346 -30.73 -19.91 15.04
CA GLU A 346 -32.09 -19.39 14.89
C GLU A 346 -32.05 -17.90 14.43
N GLY A 347 -32.73 -17.58 13.34
CA GLY A 347 -32.77 -16.22 12.78
C GLY A 347 -31.67 -15.90 11.76
N CYS A 348 -30.83 -16.86 11.37
CA CYS A 348 -29.92 -16.67 10.24
C CYS A 348 -30.68 -16.93 8.92
N ASP A 349 -30.89 -15.89 8.13
CA ASP A 349 -31.41 -15.99 6.77
C ASP A 349 -30.24 -16.22 5.80
N GLU A 350 -30.48 -17.01 4.74
CA GLU A 350 -29.49 -17.27 3.67
C GLU A 350 -29.36 -16.11 2.69
#